data_7f3bb4d8f255696de7e06e520f25dccc
#
_entry.id   7f3bb4d8f255696de7e06e520f25dccc
#
_cell.length_a   1.000
_cell.length_b   1.000
_cell.length_c   1.000
_cell.angle_alpha   90.00
_cell.angle_beta   90.00
_cell.angle_gamma   90.00
#
_symmetry.space_group_name_H-M   'P 1'
#
loop_
_entity.id
_entity.type
_entity.pdbx_description
1 polymer ?
#
loop_
_entity_poly.entity_id
_entity_poly.type
_entity_poly.pdbx_seq_one_letter_code
_entity_poly.pdbx_strand_id
1 'polypeptide(L)'
;QLQLIDVPEARNGLPANGIFFGNDIGFHPWDSTIEYQARKVVEAVGAHLQTQGYKGIFGIDFLYDKNRSAIYPNECNPRFTGSLMLHSLMLLQEKIPPLELFHLMAHTQTQSSFDFETVNRALRTRVPCSHVAFSPRGITTMELPLLTGVYEYRAEVPSLEYKRPGISLADLHSDKEFLIIDTVPALGSRIEQAVPRLFKFIFPRSIATSSYEIDADSSFLIERFAKVLRDAVLEK
;
A
#
# COMPACT_ATOMS: atom_id res chain seq x y z
N GLN A 1 8.41 5.88 3.80
CA GLN A 1 7.79 4.54 3.69
C GLN A 1 8.74 3.54 3.06
N LEU A 2 8.66 2.28 3.44
CA LEU A 2 9.35 1.17 2.78
C LEU A 2 8.49 0.63 1.63
N GLN A 3 9.10 0.35 0.48
CA GLN A 3 8.46 -0.41 -0.59
C GLN A 3 8.69 -1.91 -0.36
N LEU A 4 7.63 -2.70 -0.49
CA LEU A 4 7.67 -4.16 -0.44
C LEU A 4 7.81 -4.68 -1.87
N ILE A 5 9.01 -5.20 -2.18
CA ILE A 5 9.36 -5.67 -3.52
C ILE A 5 9.65 -7.17 -3.45
N ASP A 6 9.16 -7.90 -4.44
CA ASP A 6 9.37 -9.35 -4.59
C ASP A 6 9.01 -10.20 -3.36
N VAL A 7 7.97 -9.80 -2.65
CA VAL A 7 7.45 -10.52 -1.49
C VAL A 7 7.04 -11.94 -1.91
N PRO A 8 7.72 -13.00 -1.42
CA PRO A 8 7.50 -14.38 -1.87
C PRO A 8 6.05 -14.82 -1.76
N GLU A 9 5.41 -14.54 -0.63
CA GLU A 9 4.03 -14.92 -0.31
C GLU A 9 3.03 -14.23 -1.23
N ALA A 10 3.24 -12.95 -1.51
CA ALA A 10 2.38 -12.16 -2.39
C ALA A 10 2.63 -12.45 -3.88
N ARG A 11 3.82 -12.94 -4.24
CA ARG A 11 4.16 -13.28 -5.62
C ARG A 11 3.33 -14.43 -6.18
N ASN A 12 2.84 -15.31 -5.33
CA ASN A 12 2.06 -16.47 -5.76
C ASN A 12 2.71 -17.24 -6.93
N GLY A 13 4.03 -17.51 -6.82
CA GLY A 13 4.82 -18.21 -7.84
C GLY A 13 5.30 -17.36 -9.01
N LEU A 14 5.12 -16.04 -9.01
CA LEU A 14 5.78 -15.14 -9.97
C LEU A 14 7.30 -15.13 -9.71
N PRO A 15 8.13 -15.01 -10.76
CA PRO A 15 9.57 -14.84 -10.58
C PRO A 15 9.89 -13.53 -9.87
N ALA A 16 11.03 -13.47 -9.17
CA ALA A 16 11.56 -12.24 -8.60
C ALA A 16 12.10 -11.35 -9.72
N ASN A 17 11.43 -10.25 -10.02
CA ASN A 17 11.75 -9.33 -11.11
C ASN A 17 11.57 -7.86 -10.70
N GLY A 18 11.79 -7.51 -9.43
CA GLY A 18 11.55 -6.17 -8.92
C GLY A 18 10.07 -5.80 -8.85
N ILE A 19 9.18 -6.78 -8.68
CA ILE A 19 7.74 -6.53 -8.66
C ILE A 19 7.36 -5.86 -7.35
N PHE A 20 6.76 -4.69 -7.45
CA PHE A 20 6.18 -3.98 -6.32
C PHE A 20 4.91 -4.67 -5.83
N PHE A 21 4.85 -5.00 -4.55
CA PHE A 21 3.68 -5.61 -3.91
C PHE A 21 3.00 -4.72 -2.87
N GLY A 22 3.63 -3.67 -2.41
CA GLY A 22 3.02 -2.82 -1.41
C GLY A 22 3.97 -1.85 -0.74
N ASN A 23 3.48 -1.26 0.35
CA ASN A 23 4.25 -0.32 1.17
C ASN A 23 4.01 -0.58 2.66
N ASP A 24 5.04 -0.29 3.44
CA ASP A 24 4.97 -0.18 4.89
C ASP A 24 5.32 1.25 5.31
N ILE A 25 4.37 1.95 5.92
CA ILE A 25 4.55 3.30 6.44
C ILE A 25 5.06 3.27 7.89
N GLY A 26 4.70 2.24 8.65
CA GLY A 26 5.14 2.07 10.03
C GLY A 26 6.61 1.73 10.15
N PHE A 27 7.19 1.03 9.18
CA PHE A 27 8.60 0.65 9.18
C PHE A 27 9.48 1.84 8.79
N HIS A 28 10.42 2.20 9.67
CA HIS A 28 11.21 3.40 9.54
C HIS A 28 12.66 3.20 10.01
N PRO A 29 13.50 2.58 9.18
CA PRO A 29 14.87 2.21 9.57
C PRO A 29 15.88 3.36 9.41
N TRP A 30 15.47 4.54 8.97
CA TRP A 30 16.36 5.68 8.70
C TRP A 30 16.13 6.81 9.69
N ASP A 31 17.16 7.65 9.84
CA ASP A 31 17.17 8.81 10.71
C ASP A 31 16.71 10.11 10.02
N SER A 32 16.69 11.20 10.79
CA SER A 32 16.29 12.52 10.30
C SER A 32 17.22 13.09 9.22
N THR A 33 18.47 12.64 9.15
CA THR A 33 19.44 13.06 8.13
C THR A 33 19.01 12.53 6.78
N ILE A 34 18.58 11.27 6.71
CA ILE A 34 18.07 10.63 5.51
C ILE A 34 16.78 11.33 5.05
N GLU A 35 15.88 11.65 5.98
CA GLU A 35 14.66 12.41 5.64
C GLU A 35 14.97 13.79 5.07
N TYR A 36 15.96 14.47 5.64
CA TYR A 36 16.38 15.77 5.14
C TYR A 36 16.96 15.66 3.71
N GLN A 37 17.81 14.67 3.46
CA GLN A 37 18.36 14.40 2.12
C GLN A 37 17.22 14.13 1.11
N ALA A 38 16.28 13.26 1.46
CA ALA A 38 15.12 12.95 0.61
C ALA A 38 14.33 14.21 0.29
N ARG A 39 14.05 15.04 1.29
CA ARG A 39 13.34 16.31 1.11
C ARG A 39 14.04 17.24 0.13
N LYS A 40 15.35 17.40 0.23
CA LYS A 40 16.13 18.23 -0.69
C LYS A 40 16.04 17.76 -2.13
N VAL A 41 16.07 16.46 -2.35
CA VAL A 41 15.88 15.88 -3.69
C VAL A 41 14.46 16.14 -4.20
N VAL A 42 13.44 15.91 -3.35
CA VAL A 42 12.03 16.14 -3.73
C VAL A 42 11.78 17.61 -4.07
N GLU A 43 12.33 18.54 -3.27
CA GLU A 43 12.22 19.99 -3.54
C GLU A 43 12.87 20.35 -4.89
N ALA A 44 14.06 19.85 -5.18
CA ALA A 44 14.77 20.14 -6.43
C ALA A 44 14.04 19.56 -7.66
N VAL A 45 13.60 18.31 -7.58
CA VAL A 45 12.84 17.65 -8.65
C VAL A 45 11.49 18.34 -8.86
N GLY A 46 10.78 18.69 -7.78
CA GLY A 46 9.52 19.42 -7.85
C GLY A 46 9.66 20.79 -8.52
N ALA A 47 10.71 21.54 -8.18
CA ALA A 47 11.01 22.81 -8.83
C ALA A 47 11.29 22.62 -10.33
N HIS A 48 12.05 21.58 -10.70
CA HIS A 48 12.29 21.26 -12.11
C HIS A 48 11.00 20.91 -12.85
N LEU A 49 10.18 20.02 -12.29
CA LEU A 49 8.88 19.62 -12.88
C LEU A 49 7.98 20.84 -13.09
N GLN A 50 7.98 21.78 -12.14
CA GLN A 50 7.24 23.04 -12.25
C GLN A 50 7.70 23.88 -13.48
N THR A 51 9.00 23.97 -13.74
CA THR A 51 9.52 24.68 -14.92
C THR A 51 9.10 24.03 -16.23
N GLN A 52 8.81 22.72 -16.21
CA GLN A 52 8.28 21.98 -17.36
C GLN A 52 6.75 22.05 -17.46
N GLY A 53 6.08 22.85 -16.62
CA GLY A 53 4.63 23.01 -16.60
C GLY A 53 3.85 21.88 -15.92
N TYR A 54 4.55 20.95 -15.26
CA TYR A 54 3.89 19.88 -14.52
C TYR A 54 3.12 20.43 -13.32
N LYS A 55 1.93 19.90 -13.10
CA LYS A 55 1.07 20.18 -11.94
C LYS A 55 0.57 18.89 -11.33
N GLY A 56 0.47 18.84 -10.03
CA GLY A 56 -0.10 17.71 -9.30
C GLY A 56 0.92 16.87 -8.56
N ILE A 57 0.51 15.65 -8.20
CA ILE A 57 1.28 14.73 -7.37
C ILE A 57 2.36 14.02 -8.20
N PHE A 58 3.52 13.87 -7.62
CA PHE A 58 4.57 12.99 -8.12
C PHE A 58 5.18 12.20 -6.95
N GLY A 59 5.76 11.07 -7.26
CA GLY A 59 6.52 10.25 -6.32
C GLY A 59 7.97 10.12 -6.75
N ILE A 60 8.87 9.98 -5.79
CA ILE A 60 10.27 9.66 -6.02
C ILE A 60 10.60 8.39 -5.25
N ASP A 61 11.16 7.41 -5.95
CA ASP A 61 11.66 6.19 -5.38
C ASP A 61 13.14 6.36 -5.05
N PHE A 62 13.55 5.95 -3.86
CA PHE A 62 14.93 6.03 -3.38
C PHE A 62 15.45 4.64 -3.06
N LEU A 63 16.72 4.41 -3.35
CA LEU A 63 17.49 3.30 -2.80
C LEU A 63 18.16 3.76 -1.50
N TYR A 64 17.98 2.99 -0.43
CA TYR A 64 18.62 3.24 0.85
C TYR A 64 19.77 2.26 1.08
N ASP A 65 20.99 2.80 1.17
CA ASP A 65 22.18 2.05 1.58
C ASP A 65 22.37 2.17 3.09
N LYS A 66 21.97 1.13 3.81
CA LYS A 66 22.10 1.08 5.27
C LYS A 66 23.53 1.14 5.78
N ASN A 67 24.49 0.64 4.99
CA ASN A 67 25.90 0.59 5.41
C ASN A 67 26.55 1.98 5.35
N ARG A 68 26.07 2.82 4.42
CA ARG A 68 26.57 4.19 4.24
C ARG A 68 25.65 5.25 4.85
N SER A 69 24.50 4.87 5.38
CA SER A 69 23.42 5.80 5.79
C SER A 69 23.15 6.84 4.70
N ALA A 70 22.96 6.39 3.48
CA ALA A 70 22.79 7.25 2.31
C ALA A 70 21.60 6.82 1.46
N ILE A 71 20.96 7.80 0.80
CA ILE A 71 19.91 7.53 -0.18
C ILE A 71 20.33 7.99 -1.57
N TYR A 72 19.81 7.29 -2.54
CA TYR A 72 20.03 7.59 -3.96
C TYR A 72 18.67 7.66 -4.65
N PRO A 73 18.33 8.79 -5.32
CA PRO A 73 17.11 8.84 -6.13
C PRO A 73 17.24 7.85 -7.28
N ASN A 74 16.21 7.03 -7.46
CA ASN A 74 16.20 5.97 -8.46
C ASN A 74 15.23 6.30 -9.61
N GLU A 75 13.99 6.68 -9.27
CA GLU A 75 12.94 6.92 -10.25
C GLU A 75 12.05 8.08 -9.80
N CYS A 76 11.65 8.91 -10.77
CA CYS A 76 10.60 9.92 -10.58
C CYS A 76 9.34 9.50 -11.33
N ASN A 77 8.25 9.39 -10.60
CA ASN A 77 6.94 9.03 -11.11
C ASN A 77 6.00 10.24 -11.07
N PRO A 78 5.86 11.04 -12.13
CA PRO A 78 4.96 12.19 -12.19
C PRO A 78 3.50 11.75 -12.40
N ARG A 79 3.00 10.92 -11.49
CA ARG A 79 1.68 10.30 -11.49
C ARG A 79 1.33 9.78 -10.10
N PHE A 80 0.12 9.26 -9.94
CA PHE A 80 -0.25 8.48 -8.76
C PHE A 80 0.62 7.23 -8.66
N THR A 81 1.17 7.01 -7.48
CA THR A 81 1.99 5.84 -7.15
C THR A 81 1.18 4.82 -6.34
N GLY A 82 1.71 3.60 -6.21
CA GLY A 82 1.05 2.54 -5.44
C GLY A 82 0.83 2.87 -3.97
N SER A 83 1.63 3.79 -3.41
CA SER A 83 1.54 4.23 -2.02
C SER A 83 0.49 5.29 -1.74
N LEU A 84 -0.01 5.97 -2.78
CA LEU A 84 -0.93 7.11 -2.62
C LEU A 84 -2.14 6.75 -1.76
N MET A 85 -2.72 5.57 -1.98
CA MET A 85 -3.89 5.12 -1.26
C MET A 85 -3.67 5.09 0.26
N LEU A 86 -2.52 4.59 0.76
CA LEU A 86 -2.24 4.58 2.19
C LEU A 86 -2.16 5.99 2.78
N HIS A 87 -1.49 6.90 2.07
CA HIS A 87 -1.42 8.31 2.51
C HIS A 87 -2.79 8.95 2.54
N SER A 88 -3.65 8.66 1.56
CA SER A 88 -5.02 9.17 1.52
C SER A 88 -5.87 8.60 2.66
N LEU A 89 -5.74 7.31 2.98
CA LEU A 89 -6.41 6.70 4.14
C LEU A 89 -5.95 7.32 5.47
N MET A 90 -4.65 7.62 5.62
CA MET A 90 -4.12 8.31 6.80
C MET A 90 -4.71 9.71 6.95
N LEU A 91 -4.75 10.49 5.86
CA LEU A 91 -5.33 11.83 5.88
C LEU A 91 -6.82 11.81 6.22
N LEU A 92 -7.58 10.87 5.64
CA LEU A 92 -9.01 10.70 5.95
C LEU A 92 -9.25 10.35 7.41
N GLN A 93 -8.37 9.57 8.04
CA GLN A 93 -8.44 9.28 9.48
C GLN A 93 -8.33 10.57 10.32
N GLU A 94 -7.49 11.49 9.90
CA GLU A 94 -7.31 12.82 10.52
C GLU A 94 -8.35 13.86 10.05
N LYS A 95 -9.37 13.43 9.29
CA LYS A 95 -10.40 14.29 8.69
C LYS A 95 -9.84 15.35 7.75
N ILE A 96 -8.72 15.05 7.13
CA ILE A 96 -8.08 15.87 6.10
C ILE A 96 -8.43 15.27 4.74
N PRO A 97 -8.67 16.12 3.72
CA PRO A 97 -8.94 15.62 2.36
C PRO A 97 -7.83 14.72 1.82
N PRO A 98 -8.16 13.69 1.03
CA PRO A 98 -7.18 12.79 0.44
C PRO A 98 -6.30 13.49 -0.58
N LEU A 99 -5.12 12.96 -0.83
CA LEU A 99 -4.12 13.58 -1.74
C LEU A 99 -4.65 13.74 -3.16
N GLU A 100 -5.53 12.86 -3.62
CA GLU A 100 -6.17 12.93 -4.95
C GLU A 100 -6.94 14.24 -5.15
N LEU A 101 -7.55 14.76 -4.08
CA LEU A 101 -8.24 16.04 -4.15
C LEU A 101 -7.27 17.21 -4.40
N PHE A 102 -6.10 17.21 -3.78
CA PHE A 102 -5.06 18.22 -4.04
C PHE A 102 -4.55 18.15 -5.47
N HIS A 103 -4.42 16.95 -6.03
CA HIS A 103 -4.08 16.78 -7.44
C HIS A 103 -5.14 17.41 -8.36
N LEU A 104 -6.42 17.11 -8.12
CA LEU A 104 -7.53 17.66 -8.87
C LEU A 104 -7.56 19.19 -8.78
N MET A 105 -7.38 19.76 -7.59
CA MET A 105 -7.34 21.20 -7.37
C MET A 105 -6.19 21.89 -8.15
N ALA A 106 -5.02 21.24 -8.23
CA ALA A 106 -3.90 21.75 -9.01
C ALA A 106 -4.23 21.88 -10.52
N HIS A 107 -5.08 21.01 -11.06
CA HIS A 107 -5.51 21.02 -12.45
C HIS A 107 -6.69 21.95 -12.72
N THR A 108 -7.60 22.09 -11.77
CA THR A 108 -8.78 22.96 -11.91
C THR A 108 -8.50 24.43 -11.54
N GLN A 109 -7.28 24.74 -11.10
CA GLN A 109 -6.88 26.06 -10.59
C GLN A 109 -7.79 26.56 -9.44
N THR A 110 -8.39 25.62 -8.72
CA THR A 110 -9.24 25.92 -7.57
C THR A 110 -8.37 26.45 -6.42
N GLN A 111 -8.64 27.66 -5.98
CA GLN A 111 -8.00 28.18 -4.77
C GLN A 111 -8.53 27.42 -3.56
N SER A 112 -7.62 26.98 -2.71
CA SER A 112 -7.96 26.36 -1.44
C SER A 112 -7.45 27.17 -0.27
N SER A 113 -8.21 27.16 0.80
CA SER A 113 -7.79 27.65 2.11
C SER A 113 -7.10 26.59 2.95
N PHE A 114 -6.68 25.46 2.35
CA PHE A 114 -6.02 24.40 3.11
C PHE A 114 -4.65 24.84 3.58
N ASP A 115 -4.40 24.62 4.88
CA ASP A 115 -3.10 24.76 5.47
C ASP A 115 -2.26 23.52 5.13
N PHE A 116 -1.35 23.66 4.16
CA PHE A 116 -0.45 22.59 3.76
C PHE A 116 0.47 22.13 4.89
N GLU A 117 0.74 22.98 5.90
CA GLU A 117 1.51 22.56 7.06
C GLU A 117 0.73 21.54 7.91
N THR A 118 -0.57 21.69 8.02
CA THR A 118 -1.46 20.70 8.66
C THR A 118 -1.45 19.38 7.88
N VAL A 119 -1.53 19.41 6.55
CA VAL A 119 -1.42 18.20 5.72
C VAL A 119 -0.07 17.51 5.92
N ASN A 120 1.02 18.27 5.84
CA ASN A 120 2.37 17.76 6.03
C ASN A 120 2.57 17.17 7.42
N ARG A 121 2.03 17.82 8.45
CA ARG A 121 2.07 17.32 9.84
C ARG A 121 1.33 15.99 9.97
N ALA A 122 0.13 15.87 9.43
CA ALA A 122 -0.63 14.63 9.45
C ALA A 122 0.12 13.49 8.75
N LEU A 123 0.74 13.75 7.59
CA LEU A 123 1.55 12.76 6.90
C LEU A 123 2.85 12.38 7.65
N ARG A 124 3.35 13.27 8.51
CA ARG A 124 4.50 12.98 9.40
C ARG A 124 4.08 12.25 10.67
N THR A 125 2.85 12.42 11.13
CA THR A 125 2.28 11.66 12.24
C THR A 125 2.02 10.24 11.74
N ARG A 126 3.04 9.41 11.85
CA ARG A 126 3.04 8.06 11.28
C ARG A 126 2.05 7.17 12.01
N VAL A 127 0.87 7.03 11.45
CA VAL A 127 -0.02 5.93 11.82
C VAL A 127 0.61 4.67 11.26
N PRO A 128 1.04 3.71 12.10
CA PRO A 128 1.60 2.47 11.59
C PRO A 128 0.56 1.77 10.74
N CYS A 129 0.80 1.71 9.45
CA CYS A 129 -0.04 0.95 8.53
C CYS A 129 0.78 0.44 7.36
N SER A 130 0.28 -0.61 6.74
CA SER A 130 0.91 -1.22 5.58
C SER A 130 -0.13 -1.77 4.62
N HIS A 131 0.26 -1.98 3.37
CA HIS A 131 -0.57 -2.71 2.43
C HIS A 131 0.24 -3.72 1.63
N VAL A 132 -0.42 -4.80 1.23
CA VAL A 132 0.09 -5.79 0.30
C VAL A 132 -0.96 -6.03 -0.77
N ALA A 133 -0.54 -5.91 -2.04
CA ALA A 133 -1.39 -6.24 -3.19
C ALA A 133 -1.32 -7.74 -3.48
N PHE A 134 -2.47 -8.36 -3.64
CA PHE A 134 -2.59 -9.78 -3.93
C PHE A 134 -2.48 -10.05 -5.43
N SER A 135 -1.63 -11.01 -5.83
CA SER A 135 -1.51 -11.47 -7.20
C SER A 135 -2.51 -12.60 -7.49
N PRO A 136 -3.27 -12.54 -8.59
CA PRO A 136 -4.26 -13.56 -8.94
C PRO A 136 -3.67 -14.78 -9.64
N ARG A 137 -2.34 -14.93 -9.73
CA ARG A 137 -1.73 -16.01 -10.52
C ARG A 137 -2.24 -17.40 -10.11
N GLY A 138 -2.63 -18.18 -11.11
CA GLY A 138 -3.22 -19.51 -10.92
C GLY A 138 -4.72 -19.49 -10.60
N ILE A 139 -5.31 -18.31 -10.41
CA ILE A 139 -6.74 -18.13 -10.17
C ILE A 139 -7.38 -17.66 -11.47
N THR A 140 -8.27 -18.45 -12.05
CA THR A 140 -8.94 -18.14 -13.33
C THR A 140 -10.37 -17.64 -13.14
N THR A 141 -10.98 -17.97 -12.01
CA THR A 141 -12.34 -17.58 -11.65
C THR A 141 -12.40 -17.30 -10.16
N MET A 142 -13.18 -16.31 -9.74
CA MET A 142 -13.43 -16.03 -8.34
C MET A 142 -14.50 -17.00 -7.80
N GLU A 143 -14.07 -18.04 -7.12
CA GLU A 143 -14.97 -19.08 -6.58
C GLU A 143 -15.42 -18.78 -5.13
N LEU A 144 -14.83 -17.79 -4.48
CA LEU A 144 -15.22 -17.35 -3.14
C LEU A 144 -16.01 -16.04 -3.16
N PRO A 145 -17.08 -15.92 -2.37
CA PRO A 145 -17.83 -14.68 -2.20
C PRO A 145 -17.04 -13.70 -1.32
N LEU A 146 -15.99 -13.11 -1.89
CA LEU A 146 -15.17 -12.15 -1.20
C LEU A 146 -15.86 -10.78 -1.19
N LEU A 147 -15.93 -10.15 -0.02
CA LEU A 147 -16.52 -8.84 0.17
C LEU A 147 -15.43 -7.81 0.49
N THR A 148 -15.60 -6.58 0.04
CA THR A 148 -14.84 -5.46 0.57
C THR A 148 -15.20 -5.25 2.03
N GLY A 149 -14.21 -5.15 2.93
CA GLY A 149 -14.47 -4.93 4.34
C GLY A 149 -13.38 -5.40 5.28
N VAL A 150 -13.75 -5.46 6.55
CA VAL A 150 -12.89 -5.86 7.66
C VAL A 150 -12.94 -7.36 7.84
N TYR A 151 -11.77 -7.94 7.96
CA TYR A 151 -11.55 -9.35 8.23
C TYR A 151 -10.69 -9.52 9.47
N GLU A 152 -10.84 -10.67 10.11
CA GLU A 152 -9.97 -11.11 11.20
C GLU A 152 -9.39 -12.49 10.86
N TYR A 153 -8.10 -12.65 11.13
CA TYR A 153 -7.43 -13.93 11.05
C TYR A 153 -7.39 -14.59 12.43
N ARG A 154 -7.90 -15.83 12.51
CA ARG A 154 -7.83 -16.66 13.72
C ARG A 154 -6.80 -17.77 13.53
N ALA A 155 -5.67 -17.67 14.22
CA ALA A 155 -4.59 -18.64 14.11
C ALA A 155 -4.98 -20.03 14.68
N GLU A 156 -5.81 -20.05 15.71
CA GLU A 156 -6.24 -21.28 16.42
C GLU A 156 -7.17 -22.15 15.54
N VAL A 157 -7.99 -21.51 14.75
CA VAL A 157 -8.84 -22.15 13.72
C VAL A 157 -8.51 -21.46 12.41
N PRO A 158 -7.67 -22.03 11.54
CA PRO A 158 -7.20 -21.35 10.33
C PRO A 158 -8.35 -20.91 9.42
N SER A 159 -9.02 -19.83 9.78
CA SER A 159 -10.17 -19.28 9.08
C SER A 159 -10.06 -17.77 8.95
N LEU A 160 -10.57 -17.29 7.84
CA LEU A 160 -10.78 -15.86 7.59
C LEU A 160 -12.24 -15.56 7.92
N GLU A 161 -12.45 -14.68 8.88
CA GLU A 161 -13.78 -14.26 9.26
C GLU A 161 -14.06 -12.84 8.74
N TYR A 162 -15.07 -12.70 7.90
CA TYR A 162 -15.60 -11.38 7.57
C TYR A 162 -16.33 -10.80 8.76
N LYS A 163 -15.94 -9.63 9.21
CA LYS A 163 -16.49 -8.99 10.43
C LYS A 163 -17.58 -7.97 10.10
N ARG A 164 -17.32 -7.09 9.13
CA ARG A 164 -18.19 -5.97 8.81
C ARG A 164 -17.75 -5.24 7.54
N PRO A 165 -18.62 -4.45 6.90
CA PRO A 165 -18.18 -3.49 5.88
C PRO A 165 -17.15 -2.52 6.45
N GLY A 166 -16.17 -2.10 5.62
CA GLY A 166 -15.17 -1.11 5.98
C GLY A 166 -14.26 -0.80 4.80
N ILE A 167 -13.80 0.44 4.73
CA ILE A 167 -12.93 0.95 3.66
C ILE A 167 -11.84 1.89 4.19
N SER A 168 -11.81 2.12 5.50
CA SER A 168 -10.95 3.10 6.18
C SER A 168 -10.15 2.43 7.30
N LEU A 169 -9.00 2.98 7.62
CA LEU A 169 -8.23 2.55 8.80
C LEU A 169 -9.01 2.72 10.11
N ALA A 170 -9.95 3.68 10.16
CA ALA A 170 -10.82 3.86 11.32
C ALA A 170 -11.83 2.71 11.54
N ASP A 171 -12.05 1.87 10.52
CA ASP A 171 -12.90 0.69 10.63
C ASP A 171 -12.19 -0.49 11.30
N LEU A 172 -10.88 -0.42 11.48
CA LEU A 172 -10.06 -1.42 12.15
C LEU A 172 -9.99 -1.13 13.65
N HIS A 173 -10.42 -2.09 14.47
CA HIS A 173 -10.55 -1.94 15.91
C HIS A 173 -9.48 -2.69 16.70
N SER A 174 -8.65 -3.49 16.03
CA SER A 174 -7.52 -4.21 16.61
C SER A 174 -6.41 -4.44 15.58
N ASP A 175 -5.22 -4.78 16.06
CA ASP A 175 -4.07 -5.16 15.24
C ASP A 175 -4.21 -6.52 14.54
N LYS A 176 -5.20 -7.34 14.94
CA LYS A 176 -5.55 -8.61 14.30
C LYS A 176 -6.50 -8.44 13.12
N GLU A 177 -7.17 -7.30 13.05
CA GLU A 177 -8.05 -6.98 11.94
C GLU A 177 -7.26 -6.41 10.76
N PHE A 178 -7.78 -6.63 9.56
CA PHE A 178 -7.25 -6.06 8.32
C PHE A 178 -8.39 -5.82 7.33
N LEU A 179 -8.15 -4.91 6.39
CA LEU A 179 -9.09 -4.67 5.29
C LEU A 179 -8.73 -5.50 4.07
N ILE A 180 -9.74 -5.97 3.37
CA ILE A 180 -9.65 -6.35 1.95
C ILE A 180 -10.41 -5.31 1.16
N ILE A 181 -9.68 -4.55 0.34
CA ILE A 181 -10.22 -3.45 -0.46
C ILE A 181 -9.60 -3.39 -1.85
N ASP A 182 -10.12 -2.50 -2.67
CA ASP A 182 -9.71 -2.28 -4.05
C ASP A 182 -10.09 -3.48 -4.95
N THR A 183 -10.64 -3.24 -6.08
CA THR A 183 -10.96 -4.19 -7.15
C THR A 183 -11.32 -5.64 -6.75
N VAL A 184 -12.03 -5.83 -5.61
CA VAL A 184 -12.47 -7.16 -5.17
C VAL A 184 -13.46 -7.73 -6.20
N PRO A 185 -13.13 -8.83 -6.89
CA PRO A 185 -14.00 -9.37 -7.92
C PRO A 185 -15.27 -10.00 -7.34
N ALA A 186 -16.37 -9.88 -8.06
CA ALA A 186 -17.58 -10.60 -7.71
C ALA A 186 -17.42 -12.13 -7.88
N LEU A 187 -18.21 -12.90 -7.13
CA LEU A 187 -18.28 -14.34 -7.30
C LEU A 187 -18.57 -14.71 -8.77
N GLY A 188 -17.86 -15.67 -9.29
CA GLY A 188 -17.97 -16.12 -10.68
C GLY A 188 -17.23 -15.24 -11.71
N SER A 189 -16.65 -14.13 -11.30
CA SER A 189 -15.86 -13.28 -12.21
C SER A 189 -14.66 -14.03 -12.76
N ARG A 190 -14.47 -13.94 -14.09
CA ARG A 190 -13.26 -14.42 -14.74
C ARG A 190 -12.09 -13.50 -14.39
N ILE A 191 -10.98 -14.10 -14.00
CA ILE A 191 -9.74 -13.40 -13.65
C ILE A 191 -8.75 -13.51 -14.81
N GLU A 192 -8.38 -12.38 -15.38
CA GLU A 192 -7.35 -12.33 -16.42
C GLU A 192 -5.97 -12.49 -15.81
N GLN A 193 -5.17 -13.43 -16.32
CA GLN A 193 -3.83 -13.72 -15.81
C GLN A 193 -2.82 -12.57 -16.06
N ALA A 194 -3.16 -11.65 -16.96
CA ALA A 194 -2.37 -10.44 -17.22
C ALA A 194 -2.52 -9.37 -16.12
N VAL A 195 -3.54 -9.47 -15.26
CA VAL A 195 -3.75 -8.53 -14.15
C VAL A 195 -2.72 -8.81 -13.07
N PRO A 196 -1.77 -7.90 -12.80
CA PRO A 196 -0.70 -8.17 -11.84
C PRO A 196 -1.18 -8.16 -10.38
N ARG A 197 -2.33 -7.52 -10.11
CA ARG A 197 -2.86 -7.30 -8.76
C ARG A 197 -4.37 -7.36 -8.80
N LEU A 198 -4.97 -8.03 -7.81
CA LEU A 198 -6.41 -8.26 -7.77
C LEU A 198 -7.09 -7.36 -6.71
N PHE A 199 -6.62 -7.38 -5.49
CA PHE A 199 -7.09 -6.56 -4.37
C PHE A 199 -5.92 -6.31 -3.40
N LYS A 200 -6.18 -5.57 -2.33
CA LYS A 200 -5.17 -5.23 -1.35
C LYS A 200 -5.60 -5.64 0.05
N PHE A 201 -4.66 -6.15 0.81
CA PHE A 201 -4.71 -6.23 2.26
C PHE A 201 -4.20 -4.92 2.84
N ILE A 202 -4.92 -4.35 3.80
CA ILE A 202 -4.48 -3.18 4.56
C ILE A 202 -4.40 -3.57 6.02
N PHE A 203 -3.24 -3.41 6.62
CA PHE A 203 -2.98 -3.70 8.03
C PHE A 203 -2.86 -2.40 8.82
N PRO A 204 -3.42 -2.32 10.07
CA PRO A 204 -3.28 -1.15 10.94
C PRO A 204 -1.94 -1.14 11.69
N ARG A 205 -0.92 -1.79 11.15
CA ARG A 205 0.39 -1.95 11.75
C ARG A 205 1.48 -2.05 10.68
N SER A 206 2.73 -1.89 11.12
CA SER A 206 3.87 -2.32 10.32
C SER A 206 3.88 -3.85 10.20
N ILE A 207 4.24 -4.35 9.03
CA ILE A 207 4.44 -5.77 8.75
C ILE A 207 5.89 -6.07 8.35
N ALA A 208 6.72 -5.05 8.12
CA ALA A 208 8.14 -5.23 7.85
C ALA A 208 8.93 -5.45 9.14
N THR A 209 9.86 -6.37 9.11
CA THR A 209 10.80 -6.68 10.18
C THR A 209 12.10 -5.91 10.03
N SER A 210 12.97 -5.93 11.05
CA SER A 210 14.31 -5.34 10.98
C SER A 210 15.22 -5.98 9.92
N SER A 211 14.89 -7.19 9.45
CA SER A 211 15.55 -7.86 8.33
C SER A 211 14.98 -7.47 6.96
N TYR A 212 14.01 -6.56 6.91
CA TYR A 212 13.30 -6.13 5.70
C TYR A 212 12.45 -7.21 5.04
N GLU A 213 12.03 -8.17 5.82
CA GLU A 213 11.10 -9.24 5.45
C GLU A 213 9.71 -8.93 6.03
N ILE A 214 8.68 -9.57 5.51
CA ILE A 214 7.35 -9.52 6.11
C ILE A 214 7.35 -10.37 7.39
N ASP A 215 6.68 -9.90 8.44
CA ASP A 215 6.52 -10.66 9.69
C ASP A 215 5.79 -12.00 9.45
N ALA A 216 6.07 -12.98 10.31
CA ALA A 216 5.58 -14.34 10.12
C ALA A 216 4.04 -14.45 10.09
N ASP A 217 3.34 -13.63 10.89
CA ASP A 217 1.87 -13.67 10.95
C ASP A 217 1.25 -13.13 9.66
N SER A 218 1.76 -12.01 9.14
CA SER A 218 1.30 -11.43 7.89
C SER A 218 1.65 -12.32 6.69
N SER A 219 2.85 -12.88 6.67
CA SER A 219 3.31 -13.86 5.67
C SER A 219 2.38 -15.06 5.62
N PHE A 220 2.14 -15.69 6.76
CA PHE A 220 1.26 -16.84 6.89
C PHE A 220 -0.18 -16.53 6.44
N LEU A 221 -0.71 -15.35 6.81
CA LEU A 221 -2.05 -14.91 6.39
C LEU A 221 -2.14 -14.82 4.86
N ILE A 222 -1.16 -14.17 4.22
CA ILE A 222 -1.14 -13.97 2.77
C ILE A 222 -1.06 -15.33 2.05
N GLU A 223 -0.17 -16.22 2.49
CA GLU A 223 -0.02 -17.56 1.93
C GLU A 223 -1.29 -18.40 2.08
N ARG A 224 -1.89 -18.36 3.25
CA ARG A 224 -3.12 -19.08 3.55
C ARG A 224 -4.27 -18.60 2.68
N PHE A 225 -4.39 -17.29 2.52
CA PHE A 225 -5.40 -16.70 1.65
C PHE A 225 -5.21 -17.14 0.20
N ALA A 226 -3.97 -17.09 -0.28
CA ALA A 226 -3.63 -17.56 -1.62
C ALA A 226 -3.99 -19.04 -1.81
N LYS A 227 -3.77 -19.87 -0.79
CA LYS A 227 -4.14 -21.29 -0.82
C LYS A 227 -5.66 -21.48 -0.88
N VAL A 228 -6.42 -20.82 -0.03
CA VAL A 228 -7.89 -20.90 0.01
C VAL A 228 -8.49 -20.52 -1.34
N LEU A 229 -7.99 -19.45 -1.97
CA LEU A 229 -8.47 -19.04 -3.30
C LEU A 229 -8.14 -20.06 -4.40
N ARG A 230 -7.00 -20.74 -4.33
CA ARG A 230 -6.62 -21.78 -5.29
C ARG A 230 -7.39 -23.08 -5.09
N ASP A 231 -7.53 -23.51 -3.85
CA ASP A 231 -8.20 -24.77 -3.51
C ASP A 231 -9.69 -24.72 -3.86
N ALA A 232 -10.33 -23.55 -3.75
CA ALA A 232 -11.71 -23.37 -4.19
C ALA A 232 -11.92 -23.63 -5.70
N VAL A 233 -10.86 -23.53 -6.52
CA VAL A 233 -10.87 -23.84 -7.95
C VAL A 233 -10.64 -25.33 -8.21
N LEU A 234 -10.03 -26.06 -7.30
CA LEU A 234 -9.63 -27.46 -7.50
C LEU A 234 -10.70 -28.48 -7.05
N GLU A 235 -11.72 -28.07 -6.29
CA GLU A 235 -12.79 -28.95 -5.80
C GLU A 235 -13.95 -29.15 -6.84
N LYS A 236 -13.73 -28.78 -8.09
CA LYS A 236 -14.65 -29.02 -9.22
C LYS A 236 -14.07 -30.05 -10.18
#